data_5bbaf439a6c93953a3b70b9118ee982f
#
_entry.id   5bbaf439a6c93953a3b70b9118ee982f
#
_cell.length_a   1.000
_cell.length_b   1.000
_cell.length_c   1.000
_cell.angle_alpha   90.00
_cell.angle_beta   90.00
_cell.angle_gamma   90.00
#
_symmetry.space_group_name_H-M   'P 1'
#
loop_
_entity.id
_entity.type
_entity.pdbx_description
1 polymer ?
#
loop_
_entity_poly.entity_id
_entity_poly.type
_entity_poly.pdbx_seq_one_letter_code
_entity_poly.pdbx_strand_id
1 'polypeptide(L)'
;NVSEFSSVLGASPALWAPQPGAPHTRAAVERATGMTQALSFALSERVTVITKAIGKTAPRSAPSELGAWLQALLHGVHTHTDEAPHTRLARLALITGLVQGLANEKRHRTHFSLWFHLRRHAHTLETAWSTALARALELEHVPTRTATLTLAASVVDMVPDHCMRTVSDKAWIEAALPLVLGVFDVSSQLFGDAMQDDRGVVSLPASGPTCAWQQRVSTHALYTHAGPLARLVAAALRRLGASLSPADYMDALWGTHGIFRPWLDASAALDTAWTSSCLAGVDAKHFPSETRQRTTGVWHIFKTYLFTLTVVFDAVVHVVVEQCPSPSEAYPAANERHGAWPAMPTSNVPAPYLAILTQILRVFERVYFITSTFGLDGFESYRVVLYSDLDVLSRDAEACTQLVSAMAHDLLERHGVSAPDAQPAAHVRMGQRMHVTYLLLVVEQWVSELPDTMINQLILPLCRPYLQDTRFQDTFESAHSVVLALYTCGAACTRELTPFYVDMLLHT
;
A
#
# COMPACT_ATOMS: atom_id res chain seq x y z
N ASN A 1 4.82 -36.79 23.91
CA ASN A 1 6.28 -36.66 23.77
C ASN A 1 6.60 -35.65 22.68
N VAL A 2 7.05 -34.45 23.07
CA VAL A 2 7.23 -33.30 22.15
C VAL A 2 8.44 -33.55 21.23
N SER A 3 9.44 -34.25 21.71
CA SER A 3 10.64 -34.64 20.93
C SER A 3 10.27 -35.61 19.81
N GLU A 4 9.36 -36.56 20.04
CA GLU A 4 8.85 -37.46 19.02
C GLU A 4 7.96 -36.72 18.01
N PHE A 5 7.12 -35.77 18.46
CA PHE A 5 6.27 -34.99 17.57
C PHE A 5 7.11 -34.06 16.66
N SER A 6 8.13 -33.39 17.20
CA SER A 6 9.02 -32.58 16.38
C SER A 6 9.93 -33.42 15.47
N SER A 7 10.32 -34.63 15.88
CA SER A 7 11.06 -35.56 15.03
C SER A 7 10.19 -36.16 13.92
N VAL A 8 8.93 -36.46 14.19
CA VAL A 8 7.95 -36.92 13.19
C VAL A 8 7.62 -35.81 12.19
N LEU A 9 7.49 -34.58 12.65
CA LEU A 9 7.31 -33.42 11.76
C LEU A 9 8.57 -33.13 10.95
N GLY A 10 9.75 -33.24 11.52
CA GLY A 10 11.02 -33.10 10.81
C GLY A 10 11.35 -34.27 9.87
N ALA A 11 10.86 -35.49 10.18
CA ALA A 11 11.08 -36.70 9.41
C ALA A 11 10.11 -36.89 8.23
N SER A 12 9.11 -36.02 8.04
CA SER A 12 8.16 -36.10 6.93
C SER A 12 8.33 -34.96 5.94
N PRO A 13 9.50 -34.88 5.24
CA PRO A 13 9.76 -33.81 4.26
C PRO A 13 8.72 -33.76 3.13
N ALA A 14 8.15 -34.89 2.76
CA ALA A 14 7.12 -35.01 1.73
C ALA A 14 5.81 -34.29 2.09
N LEU A 15 5.55 -34.04 3.37
CA LEU A 15 4.38 -33.29 3.84
C LEU A 15 4.57 -31.77 3.70
N TRP A 16 5.82 -31.29 3.79
CA TRP A 16 6.12 -29.86 4.01
C TRP A 16 6.78 -29.18 2.81
N ALA A 17 7.46 -29.91 1.96
CA ALA A 17 8.15 -29.35 0.83
C ALA A 17 7.41 -29.62 -0.47
N PRO A 18 7.15 -28.61 -1.31
CA PRO A 18 7.06 -28.82 -2.73
C PRO A 18 8.39 -29.45 -3.15
N GLN A 19 8.34 -30.53 -3.92
CA GLN A 19 9.56 -31.18 -4.40
C GLN A 19 10.46 -30.16 -5.11
N PRO A 20 11.78 -30.17 -4.89
CA PRO A 20 12.70 -29.33 -5.63
C PRO A 20 12.46 -29.53 -7.13
N GLY A 21 12.16 -28.45 -7.86
CA GLY A 21 11.82 -28.52 -9.29
C GLY A 21 10.33 -28.67 -9.63
N ALA A 22 9.43 -28.80 -8.63
CA ALA A 22 8.00 -28.69 -8.90
C ALA A 22 7.65 -27.28 -9.42
N PRO A 23 6.79 -27.17 -10.46
CA PRO A 23 6.37 -25.86 -10.95
C PRO A 23 5.72 -25.06 -9.82
N HIS A 24 5.93 -23.73 -9.82
CA HIS A 24 5.34 -22.79 -8.86
C HIS A 24 3.82 -22.70 -9.03
N THR A 25 3.13 -23.83 -8.86
CA THR A 25 1.70 -23.90 -9.04
C THR A 25 0.97 -23.32 -7.84
N ARG A 26 -0.16 -22.72 -8.08
CA ARG A 26 -1.09 -22.25 -7.06
C ARG A 26 -1.37 -23.33 -6.01
N ALA A 27 -1.55 -24.58 -6.43
CA ALA A 27 -1.77 -25.72 -5.55
C ALA A 27 -0.60 -25.97 -4.59
N ALA A 28 0.66 -25.71 -5.00
CA ALA A 28 1.82 -25.82 -4.12
C ALA A 28 1.83 -24.73 -3.06
N VAL A 29 1.47 -23.48 -3.44
CA VAL A 29 1.32 -22.35 -2.49
C VAL A 29 0.22 -22.64 -1.49
N GLU A 30 -0.96 -23.03 -1.95
CA GLU A 30 -2.12 -23.32 -1.08
C GLU A 30 -1.81 -24.48 -0.12
N ARG A 31 -1.12 -25.51 -0.57
CA ARG A 31 -0.72 -26.65 0.28
C ARG A 31 0.27 -26.20 1.36
N ALA A 32 1.36 -25.53 1.00
CA ALA A 32 2.37 -25.07 1.95
C ALA A 32 1.77 -24.12 2.98
N THR A 33 0.94 -23.17 2.55
CA THR A 33 0.27 -22.20 3.41
C THR A 33 -0.75 -22.88 4.32
N GLY A 34 -1.61 -23.74 3.78
CA GLY A 34 -2.63 -24.45 4.55
C GLY A 34 -2.05 -25.34 5.64
N MET A 35 -0.98 -26.07 5.34
CA MET A 35 -0.32 -26.94 6.31
C MET A 35 0.35 -26.15 7.45
N THR A 36 1.05 -25.06 7.11
CA THR A 36 1.71 -24.23 8.13
C THR A 36 0.71 -23.49 9.01
N GLN A 37 -0.39 -23.03 8.46
CA GLN A 37 -1.49 -22.43 9.22
C GLN A 37 -2.16 -23.46 10.14
N ALA A 38 -2.45 -24.66 9.64
CA ALA A 38 -3.04 -25.73 10.44
C ALA A 38 -2.15 -26.11 11.64
N LEU A 39 -0.83 -26.21 11.42
CA LEU A 39 0.12 -26.47 12.51
C LEU A 39 0.15 -25.32 13.54
N SER A 40 0.24 -24.10 13.06
CA SER A 40 0.25 -22.90 13.93
C SER A 40 -1.05 -22.84 14.76
N PHE A 41 -2.19 -23.07 14.14
CA PHE A 41 -3.47 -23.10 14.82
C PHE A 41 -3.55 -24.22 15.86
N ALA A 42 -3.17 -25.45 15.52
CA ALA A 42 -3.19 -26.58 16.45
C ALA A 42 -2.33 -26.32 17.70
N LEU A 43 -1.20 -25.65 17.54
CA LEU A 43 -0.35 -25.29 18.68
C LEU A 43 -0.94 -24.15 19.51
N SER A 44 -1.54 -23.16 18.88
CA SER A 44 -2.26 -22.09 19.59
C SER A 44 -3.40 -22.67 20.47
N GLU A 45 -4.20 -23.57 19.90
CA GLU A 45 -5.26 -24.27 20.65
C GLU A 45 -4.68 -25.13 21.79
N ARG A 46 -3.55 -25.79 21.55
CA ARG A 46 -2.89 -26.60 22.59
C ARG A 46 -2.40 -25.76 23.76
N VAL A 47 -1.84 -24.59 23.51
CA VAL A 47 -1.46 -23.61 24.55
C VAL A 47 -2.70 -23.25 25.38
N THR A 48 -3.81 -22.90 24.73
CA THR A 48 -5.07 -22.55 25.38
C THR A 48 -5.58 -23.71 26.28
N VAL A 49 -5.55 -24.95 25.79
CA VAL A 49 -5.95 -26.12 26.57
C VAL A 49 -5.08 -26.34 27.79
N ILE A 50 -3.75 -26.27 27.63
CA ILE A 50 -2.79 -26.42 28.72
C ILE A 50 -2.98 -25.31 29.75
N THR A 51 -3.07 -24.07 29.33
CA THR A 51 -3.24 -22.90 30.22
C THR A 51 -4.53 -22.98 31.02
N LYS A 52 -5.64 -23.42 30.39
CA LYS A 52 -6.93 -23.65 31.07
C LYS A 52 -6.88 -24.82 32.06
N ALA A 53 -6.18 -25.91 31.72
CA ALA A 53 -6.03 -27.06 32.62
C ALA A 53 -5.19 -26.68 33.85
N ILE A 54 -4.09 -25.95 33.66
CA ILE A 54 -3.23 -25.42 34.70
C ILE A 54 -4.02 -24.48 35.63
N GLY A 55 -4.83 -23.55 35.11
CA GLY A 55 -5.63 -22.61 35.91
C GLY A 55 -6.68 -23.28 36.79
N LYS A 56 -7.08 -24.52 36.47
CA LYS A 56 -8.08 -25.29 37.24
C LYS A 56 -7.48 -26.17 38.34
N THR A 57 -6.27 -26.68 38.18
CA THR A 57 -5.75 -27.78 39.00
C THR A 57 -4.75 -27.39 40.09
N ALA A 58 -3.93 -26.38 39.93
CA ALA A 58 -2.98 -25.93 40.98
C ALA A 58 -2.33 -24.60 40.70
N PRO A 59 -2.73 -23.49 41.30
CA PRO A 59 -2.19 -22.17 41.01
C PRO A 59 -0.70 -21.97 41.40
N ARG A 60 -0.08 -22.86 42.16
CA ARG A 60 1.32 -22.73 42.62
C ARG A 60 2.35 -23.50 41.77
N SER A 61 2.03 -24.64 41.17
CA SER A 61 2.94 -25.42 40.31
C SER A 61 2.78 -25.13 38.81
N ALA A 62 1.67 -24.58 38.43
CA ALA A 62 1.25 -24.29 37.08
C ALA A 62 2.26 -23.50 36.23
N PRO A 63 2.90 -22.43 36.76
CA PRO A 63 3.87 -21.65 35.98
C PRO A 63 5.13 -22.45 35.63
N SER A 64 5.59 -23.35 36.48
CA SER A 64 6.79 -24.18 36.24
C SER A 64 6.55 -25.24 35.16
N GLU A 65 5.35 -25.84 35.13
CA GLU A 65 4.98 -26.85 34.13
C GLU A 65 4.86 -26.25 32.74
N LEU A 66 4.20 -25.09 32.60
CA LEU A 66 4.13 -24.37 31.33
C LEU A 66 5.52 -23.96 30.85
N GLY A 67 6.34 -23.43 31.75
CA GLY A 67 7.71 -23.04 31.44
C GLY A 67 8.58 -24.24 31.01
N ALA A 68 8.51 -25.35 31.68
CA ALA A 68 9.22 -26.58 31.33
C ALA A 68 8.75 -27.13 29.97
N TRP A 69 7.44 -27.10 29.70
CA TRP A 69 6.91 -27.52 28.42
C TRP A 69 7.34 -26.61 27.27
N LEU A 70 7.30 -25.27 27.44
CA LEU A 70 7.77 -24.31 26.45
C LEU A 70 9.27 -24.43 26.20
N GLN A 71 10.06 -24.60 27.25
CA GLN A 71 11.50 -24.83 27.12
C GLN A 71 11.84 -26.12 26.40
N ALA A 72 11.12 -27.20 26.67
CA ALA A 72 11.29 -28.48 25.98
C ALA A 72 10.95 -28.36 24.49
N LEU A 73 9.89 -27.61 24.14
CA LEU A 73 9.55 -27.31 22.77
C LEU A 73 10.63 -26.50 22.07
N LEU A 74 11.08 -25.40 22.68
CA LEU A 74 12.13 -24.55 22.14
C LEU A 74 13.44 -25.30 22.00
N HIS A 75 13.81 -26.14 22.97
CA HIS A 75 15.00 -26.98 22.91
C HIS A 75 14.92 -27.97 21.73
N GLY A 76 13.79 -28.66 21.55
CA GLY A 76 13.55 -29.53 20.40
C GLY A 76 13.64 -28.82 19.06
N VAL A 77 13.19 -27.57 19.02
CA VAL A 77 13.28 -26.70 17.83
C VAL A 77 14.74 -26.25 17.56
N HIS A 78 15.57 -26.07 18.58
CA HIS A 78 16.95 -25.58 18.44
C HIS A 78 17.98 -26.70 18.20
N THR A 79 17.74 -27.92 18.67
CA THR A 79 18.71 -29.04 18.57
C THR A 79 18.86 -29.63 17.18
N HIS A 80 17.89 -29.40 16.29
CA HIS A 80 18.01 -29.83 14.89
C HIS A 80 18.67 -28.73 14.07
N THR A 81 19.99 -28.82 13.91
CA THR A 81 20.81 -27.91 13.10
C THR A 81 20.70 -28.16 11.59
N ASP A 82 19.98 -29.19 11.18
CA ASP A 82 19.80 -29.50 9.78
C ASP A 82 18.91 -28.47 9.09
N GLU A 83 19.51 -27.64 8.23
CA GLU A 83 18.94 -26.43 7.66
C GLU A 83 18.07 -26.66 6.42
N ALA A 84 17.44 -27.82 6.31
CA ALA A 84 16.53 -28.06 5.20
C ALA A 84 15.39 -27.03 5.15
N PRO A 85 15.00 -26.51 3.97
CA PRO A 85 13.98 -25.46 3.82
C PRO A 85 12.67 -25.76 4.54
N HIS A 86 12.21 -27.00 4.52
CA HIS A 86 10.98 -27.43 5.20
C HIS A 86 11.10 -27.37 6.72
N THR A 87 12.28 -27.64 7.28
CA THR A 87 12.55 -27.56 8.72
C THR A 87 12.46 -26.11 9.20
N ARG A 88 12.99 -25.16 8.44
CA ARG A 88 12.91 -23.70 8.76
C ARG A 88 11.47 -23.23 8.80
N LEU A 89 10.65 -23.61 7.81
CA LEU A 89 9.25 -23.25 7.74
C LEU A 89 8.41 -23.89 8.85
N ALA A 90 8.63 -25.18 9.15
CA ALA A 90 7.97 -25.88 10.23
C ALA A 90 8.31 -25.26 11.61
N ARG A 91 9.58 -24.90 11.81
CA ARG A 91 10.03 -24.19 13.02
C ARG A 91 9.31 -22.86 13.19
N LEU A 92 9.24 -22.05 12.12
CA LEU A 92 8.52 -20.78 12.15
C LEU A 92 7.04 -21.00 12.47
N ALA A 93 6.37 -21.98 11.85
CA ALA A 93 4.97 -22.30 12.10
C ALA A 93 4.71 -22.71 13.56
N LEU A 94 5.59 -23.55 14.15
CA LEU A 94 5.52 -23.96 15.54
C LEU A 94 5.61 -22.76 16.49
N ILE A 95 6.63 -21.92 16.31
CA ILE A 95 6.85 -20.76 17.18
C ILE A 95 5.73 -19.74 16.98
N THR A 96 5.25 -19.51 15.75
CA THR A 96 4.11 -18.64 15.46
C THR A 96 2.86 -19.08 16.23
N GLY A 97 2.54 -20.38 16.24
CA GLY A 97 1.42 -20.91 17.01
C GLY A 97 1.56 -20.72 18.52
N LEU A 98 2.77 -20.86 19.05
CA LEU A 98 3.05 -20.59 20.46
C LEU A 98 2.88 -19.09 20.82
N VAL A 99 3.36 -18.20 19.97
CA VAL A 99 3.18 -16.74 20.13
C VAL A 99 1.70 -16.37 20.12
N GLN A 100 0.92 -16.88 19.15
CA GLN A 100 -0.52 -16.67 19.07
C GLN A 100 -1.26 -17.18 20.32
N GLY A 101 -0.95 -18.41 20.74
CA GLY A 101 -1.57 -19.02 21.92
C GLY A 101 -1.31 -18.20 23.19
N LEU A 102 -0.06 -17.78 23.41
CA LEU A 102 0.28 -16.94 24.57
C LEU A 102 -0.34 -15.55 24.50
N ALA A 103 -0.41 -14.94 23.31
CA ALA A 103 -1.02 -13.64 23.13
C ALA A 103 -2.54 -13.69 23.39
N ASN A 104 -3.22 -14.74 22.94
CA ASN A 104 -4.63 -14.96 23.21
C ASN A 104 -4.89 -15.15 24.73
N GLU A 105 -4.09 -15.95 25.41
CA GLU A 105 -4.20 -16.12 26.86
C GLU A 105 -3.92 -14.84 27.64
N LYS A 106 -3.01 -13.99 27.18
CA LYS A 106 -2.78 -12.66 27.74
C LYS A 106 -4.01 -11.75 27.66
N ARG A 107 -4.85 -11.90 26.63
CA ARG A 107 -6.10 -11.12 26.47
C ARG A 107 -7.23 -11.59 27.36
N HIS A 108 -7.30 -12.87 27.69
CA HIS A 108 -8.43 -13.52 28.41
C HIS A 108 -8.24 -13.69 29.93
N ARG A 109 -7.45 -12.90 30.59
CA ARG A 109 -6.92 -13.06 31.95
C ARG A 109 -7.93 -13.21 33.09
N THR A 110 -7.56 -14.12 34.00
CA THR A 110 -8.18 -14.24 35.34
C THR A 110 -7.21 -14.15 36.51
N HIS A 111 -5.89 -14.38 36.34
CA HIS A 111 -4.93 -14.41 37.45
C HIS A 111 -3.62 -13.65 37.19
N PHE A 112 -3.25 -12.74 38.11
CA PHE A 112 -2.05 -11.88 38.01
C PHE A 112 -0.72 -12.66 37.99
N SER A 113 -0.60 -13.74 38.79
CA SER A 113 0.62 -14.56 38.86
C SER A 113 0.93 -15.27 37.53
N LEU A 114 -0.10 -15.81 36.88
CA LEU A 114 0.04 -16.44 35.57
C LEU A 114 0.49 -15.43 34.50
N TRP A 115 0.01 -14.18 34.60
CA TRP A 115 0.41 -13.11 33.70
C TRP A 115 1.92 -12.82 33.71
N PHE A 116 2.56 -12.80 34.87
CA PHE A 116 3.98 -12.51 35.01
C PHE A 116 4.83 -13.60 34.35
N HIS A 117 4.43 -14.86 34.52
CA HIS A 117 5.10 -15.99 33.88
C HIS A 117 4.89 -16.02 32.37
N LEU A 118 3.69 -15.76 31.88
CA LEU A 118 3.39 -15.65 30.45
C LEU A 118 4.20 -14.51 29.80
N ARG A 119 4.38 -13.39 30.47
CA ARG A 119 5.19 -12.27 29.98
C ARG A 119 6.66 -12.63 29.84
N ARG A 120 7.23 -13.36 30.79
CA ARG A 120 8.63 -13.82 30.72
C ARG A 120 8.86 -14.77 29.55
N HIS A 121 7.97 -15.72 29.36
CA HIS A 121 8.07 -16.67 28.24
C HIS A 121 7.76 -16.01 26.90
N ALA A 122 6.89 -15.00 26.85
CA ALA A 122 6.61 -14.25 25.64
C ALA A 122 7.88 -13.64 25.04
N HIS A 123 8.70 -12.97 25.83
CA HIS A 123 9.95 -12.37 25.33
C HIS A 123 10.90 -13.40 24.71
N THR A 124 11.04 -14.57 25.35
CA THR A 124 11.86 -15.66 24.79
C THR A 124 11.30 -16.17 23.46
N LEU A 125 9.97 -16.33 23.37
CA LEU A 125 9.32 -16.78 22.15
C LEU A 125 9.34 -15.72 21.04
N GLU A 126 9.18 -14.47 21.38
CA GLU A 126 9.26 -13.34 20.46
C GLU A 126 10.65 -13.28 19.80
N THR A 127 11.73 -13.45 20.60
CA THR A 127 13.11 -13.52 20.10
C THR A 127 13.35 -14.78 19.24
N ALA A 128 12.85 -15.93 19.67
CA ALA A 128 12.97 -17.17 18.90
C ALA A 128 12.20 -17.07 17.58
N TRP A 129 11.02 -16.43 17.59
CA TRP A 129 10.21 -16.20 16.41
C TRP A 129 10.91 -15.30 15.39
N SER A 130 11.46 -14.17 15.82
CA SER A 130 12.17 -13.26 14.91
C SER A 130 13.40 -13.90 14.27
N THR A 131 14.14 -14.73 15.03
CA THR A 131 15.26 -15.51 14.50
C THR A 131 14.80 -16.58 13.49
N ALA A 132 13.70 -17.27 13.79
CA ALA A 132 13.13 -18.26 12.87
C ALA A 132 12.59 -17.59 11.59
N LEU A 133 11.98 -16.42 11.71
CA LEU A 133 11.50 -15.62 10.58
C LEU A 133 12.68 -15.18 9.68
N ALA A 134 13.74 -14.62 10.26
CA ALA A 134 14.92 -14.20 9.49
C ALA A 134 15.48 -15.36 8.64
N ARG A 135 15.61 -16.55 9.23
CA ARG A 135 16.07 -17.74 8.51
C ARG A 135 15.09 -18.25 7.45
N ALA A 136 13.78 -18.14 7.70
CA ALA A 136 12.76 -18.55 6.75
C ALA A 136 12.67 -17.59 5.54
N LEU A 137 12.98 -16.32 5.70
CA LEU A 137 13.02 -15.33 4.62
C LEU A 137 14.18 -15.55 3.64
N GLU A 138 15.25 -16.24 4.03
CA GLU A 138 16.34 -16.64 3.14
C GLU A 138 15.89 -17.68 2.09
N LEU A 139 14.72 -18.29 2.26
CA LEU A 139 14.19 -19.27 1.32
C LEU A 139 13.62 -18.56 0.07
N GLU A 140 14.19 -18.83 -1.08
CA GLU A 140 13.81 -18.14 -2.33
C GLU A 140 12.57 -18.72 -3.00
N HIS A 141 12.17 -19.94 -2.65
CA HIS A 141 11.05 -20.63 -3.27
C HIS A 141 9.71 -19.93 -2.95
N VAL A 142 8.97 -19.49 -3.98
CA VAL A 142 7.74 -18.67 -3.85
C VAL A 142 6.68 -19.27 -2.91
N PRO A 143 6.29 -20.56 -2.98
CA PRO A 143 5.35 -21.15 -2.04
C PRO A 143 5.79 -21.07 -0.59
N THR A 144 7.07 -21.33 -0.32
CA THR A 144 7.66 -21.27 1.01
C THR A 144 7.68 -19.83 1.55
N ARG A 145 8.07 -18.88 0.69
CA ARG A 145 8.08 -17.45 1.01
C ARG A 145 6.67 -16.93 1.27
N THR A 146 5.68 -17.33 0.47
CA THR A 146 4.26 -17.01 0.71
C THR A 146 3.76 -17.55 2.05
N ALA A 147 4.07 -18.79 2.39
CA ALA A 147 3.72 -19.37 3.69
C ALA A 147 4.42 -18.66 4.85
N THR A 148 5.71 -18.29 4.71
CA THR A 148 6.47 -17.50 5.67
C THR A 148 5.79 -16.15 5.93
N LEU A 149 5.41 -15.43 4.89
CA LEU A 149 4.73 -14.14 4.99
C LEU A 149 3.34 -14.25 5.62
N THR A 150 2.59 -15.30 5.30
CA THR A 150 1.28 -15.58 5.91
C THR A 150 1.41 -15.79 7.42
N LEU A 151 2.41 -16.57 7.86
CA LEU A 151 2.69 -16.78 9.27
C LEU A 151 3.12 -15.46 9.96
N ALA A 152 4.00 -14.69 9.33
CA ALA A 152 4.42 -13.39 9.86
C ALA A 152 3.24 -12.43 10.04
N ALA A 153 2.39 -12.31 9.03
CA ALA A 153 1.21 -11.45 9.05
C ALA A 153 0.20 -11.83 10.14
N SER A 154 0.10 -13.12 10.47
CA SER A 154 -0.84 -13.61 11.48
C SER A 154 -0.50 -13.22 12.93
N VAL A 155 0.73 -12.76 13.20
CA VAL A 155 1.21 -12.39 14.54
C VAL A 155 1.75 -10.96 14.63
N VAL A 156 1.67 -10.18 13.55
CA VAL A 156 2.25 -8.82 13.51
C VAL A 156 1.76 -7.92 14.65
N ASP A 157 0.48 -8.00 14.98
CA ASP A 157 -0.11 -7.19 16.06
C ASP A 157 0.18 -7.77 17.48
N MET A 158 0.89 -8.89 17.54
CA MET A 158 1.19 -9.61 18.78
C MET A 158 2.68 -9.54 19.16
N VAL A 159 3.53 -9.27 18.18
CA VAL A 159 4.99 -9.21 18.34
C VAL A 159 5.43 -7.75 18.42
N PRO A 160 6.21 -7.37 19.44
CA PRO A 160 6.72 -6.00 19.56
C PRO A 160 7.66 -5.62 18.42
N ASP A 161 7.64 -4.35 18.01
CA ASP A 161 8.46 -3.83 16.91
C ASP A 161 9.95 -4.08 17.06
N HIS A 162 10.48 -4.07 18.31
CA HIS A 162 11.89 -4.32 18.54
C HIS A 162 12.34 -5.73 18.13
N CYS A 163 11.44 -6.72 18.14
CA CYS A 163 11.73 -8.08 17.68
C CYS A 163 11.89 -8.14 16.15
N MET A 164 11.24 -7.24 15.41
CA MET A 164 11.40 -7.14 13.97
C MET A 164 12.76 -6.58 13.55
N ARG A 165 13.47 -5.87 14.45
CA ARG A 165 14.80 -5.32 14.17
C ARG A 165 15.89 -6.37 14.00
N THR A 166 15.66 -7.61 14.39
CA THR A 166 16.59 -8.74 14.18
C THR A 166 16.53 -9.26 12.73
N VAL A 167 15.45 -8.92 12.00
CA VAL A 167 15.31 -9.24 10.59
C VAL A 167 15.88 -8.09 9.77
N SER A 168 16.70 -8.37 8.77
CA SER A 168 17.19 -7.33 7.85
C SER A 168 16.04 -6.63 7.15
N ASP A 169 15.96 -5.30 7.26
CA ASP A 169 14.90 -4.51 6.63
C ASP A 169 14.89 -4.71 5.12
N LYS A 170 16.07 -4.71 4.48
CA LYS A 170 16.22 -4.97 3.05
C LYS A 170 15.68 -6.36 2.68
N ALA A 171 16.12 -7.41 3.38
CA ALA A 171 15.66 -8.77 3.12
C ALA A 171 14.14 -8.92 3.31
N TRP A 172 13.56 -8.23 4.31
CA TRP A 172 12.11 -8.21 4.52
C TRP A 172 11.37 -7.56 3.36
N ILE A 173 11.80 -6.37 2.93
CA ILE A 173 11.18 -5.62 1.84
C ILE A 173 11.26 -6.40 0.52
N GLU A 174 12.45 -6.91 0.19
CA GLU A 174 12.68 -7.71 -1.03
C GLU A 174 11.88 -9.03 -1.06
N ALA A 175 11.62 -9.62 0.09
CA ALA A 175 10.81 -10.82 0.19
C ALA A 175 9.30 -10.54 0.12
N ALA A 176 8.83 -9.49 0.81
CA ALA A 176 7.41 -9.25 1.01
C ALA A 176 6.78 -8.45 -0.12
N LEU A 177 7.44 -7.38 -0.57
CA LEU A 177 6.83 -6.40 -1.47
C LEU A 177 6.44 -6.98 -2.84
N PRO A 178 7.28 -7.77 -3.53
CA PRO A 178 6.90 -8.38 -4.81
C PRO A 178 5.75 -9.38 -4.68
N LEU A 179 5.68 -10.11 -3.56
CA LEU A 179 4.61 -11.08 -3.35
C LEU A 179 3.29 -10.41 -2.98
N VAL A 180 3.33 -9.33 -2.21
CA VAL A 180 2.14 -8.51 -1.89
C VAL A 180 1.59 -7.87 -3.17
N LEU A 181 2.44 -7.32 -4.03
CA LEU A 181 2.03 -6.80 -5.33
C LEU A 181 1.48 -7.90 -6.24
N GLY A 182 2.16 -9.05 -6.28
CA GLY A 182 1.77 -10.22 -7.09
C GLY A 182 0.41 -10.80 -6.73
N VAL A 183 -0.12 -10.52 -5.53
CA VAL A 183 -1.50 -10.89 -5.15
C VAL A 183 -2.52 -10.29 -6.11
N PHE A 184 -2.31 -9.04 -6.51
CA PHE A 184 -3.26 -8.31 -7.34
C PHE A 184 -3.18 -8.70 -8.81
N ASP A 185 -2.05 -9.23 -9.29
CA ASP A 185 -1.84 -9.76 -10.65
C ASP A 185 -2.51 -8.91 -11.74
N VAL A 186 -2.16 -7.63 -11.76
CA VAL A 186 -2.77 -6.63 -12.64
C VAL A 186 -2.21 -6.76 -14.06
N SER A 187 -3.11 -6.70 -15.04
CA SER A 187 -2.81 -6.72 -16.48
C SER A 187 -3.54 -5.58 -17.18
N SER A 188 -2.95 -5.02 -18.22
CA SER A 188 -3.58 -3.99 -19.04
C SER A 188 -4.83 -4.46 -19.83
N GLN A 189 -5.08 -5.77 -19.86
CA GLN A 189 -6.25 -6.36 -20.52
C GLN A 189 -7.33 -6.81 -19.52
N LEU A 190 -7.25 -6.38 -18.27
CA LEU A 190 -8.07 -6.88 -17.17
C LEU A 190 -9.58 -6.79 -17.44
N PHE A 191 -10.06 -5.75 -18.12
CA PHE A 191 -11.47 -5.51 -18.40
C PHE A 191 -11.82 -5.71 -19.89
N GLY A 192 -11.00 -6.45 -20.64
CA GLY A 192 -11.21 -6.66 -22.08
C GLY A 192 -12.46 -7.49 -22.43
N ASP A 193 -13.08 -8.13 -21.43
CA ASP A 193 -14.35 -8.87 -21.56
C ASP A 193 -15.61 -8.03 -21.25
N ALA A 194 -15.45 -6.79 -20.81
CA ALA A 194 -16.57 -5.88 -20.64
C ALA A 194 -17.09 -5.43 -22.01
N MET A 195 -18.40 -5.52 -22.22
CA MET A 195 -19.05 -5.24 -23.49
C MET A 195 -20.15 -4.19 -23.29
N GLN A 196 -20.31 -3.33 -24.30
CA GLN A 196 -21.42 -2.38 -24.39
C GLN A 196 -22.30 -2.78 -25.60
N ASP A 197 -23.60 -2.95 -25.38
CA ASP A 197 -24.55 -3.24 -26.43
C ASP A 197 -24.95 -1.97 -27.23
N ASP A 198 -25.73 -2.16 -28.32
CA ASP A 198 -26.19 -1.06 -29.15
C ASP A 198 -27.11 -0.05 -28.43
N ARG A 199 -27.62 -0.42 -27.25
CA ARG A 199 -28.45 0.45 -26.39
C ARG A 199 -27.62 1.18 -25.34
N GLY A 200 -26.31 1.00 -25.35
CA GLY A 200 -25.39 1.61 -24.37
C GLY A 200 -25.33 0.88 -23.04
N VAL A 201 -25.96 -0.29 -22.88
CA VAL A 201 -25.92 -1.07 -21.64
C VAL A 201 -24.60 -1.81 -21.55
N VAL A 202 -23.86 -1.55 -20.47
CA VAL A 202 -22.57 -2.22 -20.21
C VAL A 202 -22.79 -3.49 -19.41
N SER A 203 -22.21 -4.58 -19.89
CA SER A 203 -22.27 -5.90 -19.25
C SER A 203 -20.88 -6.49 -19.02
N LEU A 204 -20.75 -7.23 -17.92
CA LEU A 204 -19.56 -7.98 -17.57
C LEU A 204 -19.93 -9.47 -17.46
N PRO A 205 -19.39 -10.36 -18.32
CA PRO A 205 -19.76 -11.77 -18.33
C PRO A 205 -19.29 -12.51 -17.05
N ALA A 206 -20.08 -13.49 -16.62
CA ALA A 206 -19.79 -14.28 -15.40
C ALA A 206 -18.55 -15.19 -15.56
N SER A 207 -18.28 -15.64 -16.79
CA SER A 207 -17.18 -16.57 -17.10
C SER A 207 -15.99 -15.89 -17.78
N GLY A 208 -15.93 -14.56 -17.75
CA GLY A 208 -14.87 -13.78 -18.39
C GLY A 208 -13.56 -13.71 -17.58
N PRO A 209 -12.51 -13.21 -18.23
CA PRO A 209 -11.20 -12.97 -17.61
C PRO A 209 -11.25 -12.13 -16.34
N THR A 210 -12.10 -11.10 -16.30
CA THR A 210 -12.27 -10.23 -15.13
C THR A 210 -12.80 -11.00 -13.92
N CYS A 211 -13.84 -11.83 -14.09
CA CYS A 211 -14.37 -12.63 -13.00
C CYS A 211 -13.37 -13.71 -12.54
N ALA A 212 -12.64 -14.32 -13.46
CA ALA A 212 -11.58 -15.27 -13.15
C ALA A 212 -10.43 -14.61 -12.37
N TRP A 213 -10.03 -13.40 -12.75
CA TRP A 213 -9.06 -12.59 -12.02
C TRP A 213 -9.56 -12.27 -10.59
N GLN A 214 -10.78 -11.78 -10.46
CA GLN A 214 -11.38 -11.48 -9.16
C GLN A 214 -11.37 -12.68 -8.23
N GLN A 215 -11.76 -13.86 -8.74
CA GLN A 215 -11.74 -15.09 -7.96
C GLN A 215 -10.31 -15.47 -7.57
N ARG A 216 -9.35 -15.36 -8.49
CA ARG A 216 -7.94 -15.67 -8.24
C ARG A 216 -7.35 -14.79 -7.16
N VAL A 217 -7.60 -13.47 -7.21
CA VAL A 217 -7.13 -12.51 -6.20
C VAL A 217 -7.79 -12.77 -4.85
N SER A 218 -9.11 -12.84 -4.80
CA SER A 218 -9.85 -12.99 -3.53
C SER A 218 -9.58 -14.29 -2.79
N THR A 219 -9.17 -15.34 -3.50
CA THR A 219 -8.78 -16.63 -2.90
C THR A 219 -7.26 -16.78 -2.70
N HIS A 220 -6.47 -15.76 -3.03
CA HIS A 220 -5.02 -15.81 -2.80
C HIS A 220 -4.71 -15.76 -1.30
N ALA A 221 -3.79 -16.62 -0.83
CA ALA A 221 -3.47 -16.77 0.59
C ALA A 221 -3.03 -15.46 1.27
N LEU A 222 -2.31 -14.57 0.54
CA LEU A 222 -1.85 -13.29 1.07
C LEU A 222 -2.89 -12.17 0.94
N TYR A 223 -4.01 -12.35 0.26
CA TYR A 223 -4.97 -11.26 0.03
C TYR A 223 -5.53 -10.70 1.35
N THR A 224 -5.97 -11.58 2.25
CA THR A 224 -6.45 -11.18 3.58
C THR A 224 -5.38 -10.63 4.50
N HIS A 225 -4.11 -10.86 4.17
CA HIS A 225 -2.94 -10.42 4.91
C HIS A 225 -2.23 -9.21 4.28
N ALA A 226 -2.73 -8.68 3.17
CA ALA A 226 -2.09 -7.55 2.47
C ALA A 226 -1.89 -6.34 3.38
N GLY A 227 -2.89 -5.96 4.16
CA GLY A 227 -2.79 -4.85 5.12
C GLY A 227 -1.75 -5.07 6.22
N PRO A 228 -1.79 -6.18 6.99
CA PRO A 228 -0.73 -6.52 7.95
C PRO A 228 0.67 -6.52 7.36
N LEU A 229 0.85 -7.11 6.17
CA LEU A 229 2.14 -7.13 5.48
C LEU A 229 2.59 -5.74 5.04
N ALA A 230 1.67 -4.90 4.54
CA ALA A 230 1.98 -3.52 4.19
C ALA A 230 2.50 -2.74 5.42
N ARG A 231 1.91 -2.93 6.60
CA ARG A 231 2.39 -2.30 7.84
C ARG A 231 3.81 -2.76 8.23
N LEU A 232 4.12 -4.04 8.07
CA LEU A 232 5.47 -4.56 8.31
C LEU A 232 6.49 -4.00 7.33
N VAL A 233 6.13 -3.95 6.04
CA VAL A 233 6.97 -3.32 5.00
C VAL A 233 7.15 -1.83 5.29
N ALA A 234 6.11 -1.12 5.68
CA ALA A 234 6.15 0.28 6.06
C ALA A 234 7.12 0.54 7.22
N ALA A 235 7.07 -0.28 8.27
CA ALA A 235 8.01 -0.19 9.38
C ALA A 235 9.47 -0.44 8.96
N ALA A 236 9.71 -1.40 8.07
CA ALA A 236 11.04 -1.67 7.51
C ALA A 236 11.55 -0.51 6.64
N LEU A 237 10.67 0.09 5.80
CA LEU A 237 11.01 1.24 4.97
C LEU A 237 11.39 2.48 5.78
N ARG A 238 10.69 2.74 6.90
CA ARG A 238 11.05 3.83 7.81
C ARG A 238 12.44 3.63 8.41
N ARG A 239 12.76 2.42 8.87
CA ARG A 239 14.09 2.11 9.42
C ARG A 239 15.18 2.19 8.34
N LEU A 240 14.90 1.69 7.14
CA LEU A 240 15.81 1.78 6.00
C LEU A 240 16.11 3.23 5.65
N GLY A 241 15.08 4.08 5.52
CA GLY A 241 15.22 5.50 5.24
C GLY A 241 15.98 6.28 6.31
N ALA A 242 15.79 5.91 7.58
CA ALA A 242 16.55 6.51 8.69
C ALA A 242 18.04 6.13 8.68
N SER A 243 18.43 5.05 8.00
CA SER A 243 19.81 4.52 7.96
C SER A 243 20.57 4.89 6.69
N LEU A 244 19.91 5.26 5.62
CA LEU A 244 20.52 5.55 4.30
C LEU A 244 20.64 7.07 4.06
N SER A 245 21.57 7.43 3.17
CA SER A 245 21.57 8.79 2.61
C SER A 245 20.35 9.01 1.71
N PRO A 246 19.93 10.27 1.47
CA PRO A 246 18.80 10.55 0.55
C PRO A 246 18.98 9.93 -0.85
N ALA A 247 20.21 9.95 -1.38
CA ALA A 247 20.51 9.38 -2.69
C ALA A 247 20.42 7.85 -2.70
N ASP A 248 21.00 7.20 -1.69
CA ASP A 248 20.94 5.73 -1.56
C ASP A 248 19.50 5.25 -1.31
N TYR A 249 18.71 6.02 -0.56
CA TYR A 249 17.31 5.72 -0.32
C TYR A 249 16.49 5.84 -1.61
N MET A 250 16.69 6.92 -2.37
CA MET A 250 16.06 7.09 -3.68
C MET A 250 16.42 5.95 -4.64
N ASP A 251 17.69 5.57 -4.72
CA ASP A 251 18.12 4.47 -5.59
C ASP A 251 17.52 3.12 -5.15
N ALA A 252 17.46 2.85 -3.86
CA ALA A 252 16.80 1.65 -3.32
C ALA A 252 15.31 1.59 -3.67
N LEU A 253 14.60 2.73 -3.66
CA LEU A 253 13.16 2.78 -3.95
C LEU A 253 12.86 2.78 -5.45
N TRP A 254 13.54 3.62 -6.23
CA TRP A 254 13.18 3.95 -7.62
C TRP A 254 14.32 3.78 -8.63
N GLY A 255 15.50 3.32 -8.22
CA GLY A 255 16.62 3.04 -9.11
C GLY A 255 16.28 1.95 -10.15
N THR A 256 17.23 1.57 -10.97
CA THR A 256 17.04 0.57 -12.05
C THR A 256 16.46 -0.75 -11.55
N HIS A 257 16.85 -1.15 -10.34
CA HIS A 257 16.32 -2.32 -9.62
C HIS A 257 15.50 -1.92 -8.38
N GLY A 258 14.96 -0.69 -8.39
CA GLY A 258 14.21 -0.14 -7.29
C GLY A 258 12.97 -0.95 -6.96
N ILE A 259 12.70 -1.08 -5.66
CA ILE A 259 11.63 -1.94 -5.12
C ILE A 259 10.22 -1.48 -5.51
N PHE A 260 10.03 -0.21 -5.89
CA PHE A 260 8.73 0.34 -6.29
C PHE A 260 8.49 0.35 -7.81
N ARG A 261 9.47 0.01 -8.62
CA ARG A 261 9.32 -0.03 -10.06
C ARG A 261 8.16 -0.95 -10.49
N PRO A 262 8.02 -2.18 -9.95
CA PRO A 262 6.87 -3.03 -10.26
C PRO A 262 5.52 -2.43 -9.86
N TRP A 263 5.48 -1.57 -8.83
CA TRP A 263 4.25 -0.88 -8.42
C TRP A 263 3.84 0.21 -9.41
N LEU A 264 4.82 0.95 -9.95
CA LEU A 264 4.57 1.92 -11.00
C LEU A 264 4.02 1.25 -12.26
N ASP A 265 4.65 0.14 -12.68
CA ASP A 265 4.23 -0.63 -13.84
C ASP A 265 2.83 -1.23 -13.66
N ALA A 266 2.53 -1.80 -12.49
CA ALA A 266 1.22 -2.34 -12.15
C ALA A 266 0.15 -1.25 -12.12
N SER A 267 0.44 -0.08 -11.54
CA SER A 267 -0.49 1.05 -11.51
C SER A 267 -0.77 1.59 -12.91
N ALA A 268 0.25 1.66 -13.77
CA ALA A 268 0.09 2.06 -15.17
C ALA A 268 -0.73 1.03 -15.98
N ALA A 269 -0.52 -0.27 -15.74
CA ALA A 269 -1.32 -1.32 -16.37
C ALA A 269 -2.77 -1.26 -15.92
N LEU A 270 -3.02 -1.00 -14.64
CA LEU A 270 -4.35 -0.85 -14.08
C LEU A 270 -5.10 0.37 -14.64
N ASP A 271 -4.42 1.51 -14.71
CA ASP A 271 -4.93 2.73 -15.35
C ASP A 271 -5.34 2.47 -16.81
N THR A 272 -4.44 1.85 -17.57
CA THR A 272 -4.71 1.49 -18.98
C THR A 272 -5.90 0.53 -19.09
N ALA A 273 -5.98 -0.49 -18.25
CA ALA A 273 -7.08 -1.45 -18.25
C ALA A 273 -8.42 -0.77 -17.96
N TRP A 274 -8.45 0.11 -16.95
CA TRP A 274 -9.67 0.83 -16.58
C TRP A 274 -10.09 1.83 -17.64
N THR A 275 -9.19 2.73 -18.06
CA THR A 275 -9.50 3.81 -18.99
C THR A 275 -9.85 3.33 -20.40
N SER A 276 -9.37 2.16 -20.81
CA SER A 276 -9.76 1.52 -22.08
C SER A 276 -11.07 0.73 -22.00
N SER A 277 -11.58 0.48 -20.80
CA SER A 277 -12.81 -0.30 -20.62
C SER A 277 -14.07 0.53 -20.76
N CYS A 278 -15.12 -0.03 -21.37
CA CYS A 278 -16.44 0.59 -21.39
C CYS A 278 -17.07 0.76 -19.98
N LEU A 279 -16.57 0.07 -18.96
CA LEU A 279 -16.99 0.26 -17.57
C LEU A 279 -16.67 1.67 -17.04
N ALA A 280 -15.57 2.27 -17.47
CA ALA A 280 -15.17 3.61 -17.05
C ALA A 280 -16.10 4.73 -17.55
N GLY A 281 -16.85 4.48 -18.62
CA GLY A 281 -17.74 5.49 -19.23
C GLY A 281 -19.14 5.57 -18.63
N VAL A 282 -19.49 4.67 -17.70
CA VAL A 282 -20.85 4.51 -17.20
C VAL A 282 -20.89 4.54 -15.68
N ASP A 283 -21.78 5.35 -15.11
CA ASP A 283 -22.03 5.37 -13.66
C ASP A 283 -22.57 4.00 -13.21
N ALA A 284 -21.99 3.48 -12.11
CA ALA A 284 -22.34 2.17 -11.57
C ALA A 284 -23.83 1.98 -11.27
N LYS A 285 -24.59 3.08 -11.03
CA LYS A 285 -26.05 3.02 -10.84
C LYS A 285 -26.81 2.58 -12.09
N HIS A 286 -26.21 2.78 -13.28
CA HIS A 286 -26.81 2.40 -14.57
C HIS A 286 -26.43 0.98 -15.01
N PHE A 287 -25.55 0.28 -14.26
CA PHE A 287 -25.25 -1.11 -14.57
C PHE A 287 -26.43 -2.04 -14.28
N PRO A 288 -26.64 -3.08 -15.10
CA PRO A 288 -27.51 -4.20 -14.74
C PRO A 288 -27.13 -4.79 -13.38
N SER A 289 -28.11 -5.34 -12.64
CA SER A 289 -27.89 -5.87 -11.28
C SER A 289 -26.72 -6.86 -11.19
N GLU A 290 -26.60 -7.74 -12.17
CA GLU A 290 -25.52 -8.74 -12.22
C GLU A 290 -24.15 -8.09 -12.47
N THR A 291 -24.06 -7.15 -13.39
CA THR A 291 -22.83 -6.40 -13.65
C THR A 291 -22.41 -5.60 -12.42
N ARG A 292 -23.36 -4.95 -11.75
CA ARG A 292 -23.13 -4.21 -10.52
C ARG A 292 -22.59 -5.12 -9.40
N GLN A 293 -23.14 -6.30 -9.23
CA GLN A 293 -22.65 -7.26 -8.24
C GLN A 293 -21.20 -7.70 -8.53
N ARG A 294 -20.88 -7.98 -9.79
CA ARG A 294 -19.53 -8.37 -10.20
C ARG A 294 -18.54 -7.23 -10.03
N THR A 295 -18.87 -6.03 -10.47
CA THR A 295 -18.02 -4.84 -10.31
C THR A 295 -17.80 -4.47 -8.84
N THR A 296 -18.77 -4.70 -7.94
CA THR A 296 -18.58 -4.50 -6.50
C THR A 296 -17.38 -5.29 -5.94
N GLY A 297 -17.21 -6.54 -6.36
CA GLY A 297 -16.05 -7.34 -5.96
C GLY A 297 -14.73 -6.81 -6.53
N VAL A 298 -14.74 -6.32 -7.76
CA VAL A 298 -13.58 -5.64 -8.38
C VAL A 298 -13.19 -4.40 -7.58
N TRP A 299 -14.16 -3.55 -7.25
CA TRP A 299 -13.94 -2.36 -6.43
C TRP A 299 -13.39 -2.66 -5.04
N HIS A 300 -13.80 -3.77 -4.42
CA HIS A 300 -13.24 -4.20 -3.15
C HIS A 300 -11.75 -4.55 -3.27
N ILE A 301 -11.34 -5.19 -4.36
CA ILE A 301 -9.92 -5.48 -4.64
C ILE A 301 -9.15 -4.18 -4.87
N PHE A 302 -9.69 -3.23 -5.65
CA PHE A 302 -9.07 -1.93 -5.88
C PHE A 302 -8.89 -1.12 -4.60
N LYS A 303 -9.89 -1.15 -3.73
CA LYS A 303 -9.79 -0.53 -2.41
C LYS A 303 -8.66 -1.13 -1.57
N THR A 304 -8.52 -2.46 -1.58
CA THR A 304 -7.43 -3.16 -0.88
C THR A 304 -6.06 -2.83 -1.49
N TYR A 305 -5.98 -2.75 -2.83
CA TYR A 305 -4.77 -2.34 -3.55
C TYR A 305 -4.34 -0.93 -3.14
N LEU A 306 -5.26 0.04 -3.23
CA LEU A 306 -5.00 1.43 -2.85
C LEU A 306 -4.59 1.55 -1.39
N PHE A 307 -5.28 0.85 -0.47
CA PHE A 307 -4.93 0.85 0.94
C PHE A 307 -3.51 0.32 1.18
N THR A 308 -3.15 -0.79 0.53
CA THR A 308 -1.82 -1.40 0.64
C THR A 308 -0.74 -0.44 0.14
N LEU A 309 -0.96 0.18 -1.01
CA LEU A 309 -0.08 1.18 -1.63
C LEU A 309 0.09 2.41 -0.72
N THR A 310 -1.01 2.93 -0.18
CA THR A 310 -1.02 4.11 0.69
C THR A 310 -0.23 3.88 1.97
N VAL A 311 -0.41 2.72 2.63
CA VAL A 311 0.33 2.39 3.86
C VAL A 311 1.84 2.32 3.61
N VAL A 312 2.24 1.80 2.45
CA VAL A 312 3.65 1.71 2.07
C VAL A 312 4.22 3.10 1.76
N PHE A 313 3.51 3.93 1.02
CA PHE A 313 3.94 5.28 0.68
C PHE A 313 3.91 6.24 1.88
N ASP A 314 2.97 6.08 2.81
CA ASP A 314 2.97 6.82 4.08
C ASP A 314 4.31 6.68 4.81
N ALA A 315 4.86 5.47 4.84
CA ALA A 315 6.15 5.25 5.48
C ALA A 315 7.30 5.99 4.79
N VAL A 316 7.26 6.10 3.47
CA VAL A 316 8.29 6.81 2.68
C VAL A 316 8.17 8.30 2.85
N VAL A 317 6.96 8.85 2.71
CA VAL A 317 6.69 10.29 2.90
C VAL A 317 7.03 10.71 4.33
N HIS A 318 6.72 9.87 5.33
CA HIS A 318 7.10 10.12 6.72
C HIS A 318 8.62 10.28 6.90
N VAL A 319 9.44 9.41 6.27
CA VAL A 319 10.91 9.54 6.30
C VAL A 319 11.33 10.87 5.69
N VAL A 320 10.77 11.26 4.55
CA VAL A 320 11.10 12.53 3.89
C VAL A 320 10.72 13.73 4.76
N VAL A 321 9.52 13.73 5.32
CA VAL A 321 9.04 14.81 6.20
C VAL A 321 9.92 14.95 7.46
N GLU A 322 10.30 13.83 8.10
CA GLU A 322 11.20 13.86 9.26
C GLU A 322 12.60 14.38 8.93
N GLN A 323 13.09 14.09 7.73
CA GLN A 323 14.42 14.54 7.29
C GLN A 323 14.40 15.97 6.73
N CYS A 324 13.24 16.50 6.38
CA CYS A 324 13.04 17.84 5.82
C CYS A 324 12.01 18.62 6.64
N PRO A 325 12.31 18.97 7.92
CA PRO A 325 11.36 19.70 8.77
C PRO A 325 10.99 21.05 8.15
N SER A 326 9.76 21.49 8.40
CA SER A 326 9.28 22.81 7.95
C SER A 326 10.14 23.94 8.50
N PRO A 327 10.42 25.00 7.74
CA PRO A 327 11.17 26.14 8.23
C PRO A 327 10.58 26.78 9.49
N SER A 328 9.25 26.69 9.69
CA SER A 328 8.56 27.17 10.88
C SER A 328 8.87 26.36 12.14
N GLU A 329 9.21 25.08 12.01
CA GLU A 329 9.58 24.23 13.14
C GLU A 329 11.06 24.36 13.51
N ALA A 330 11.89 24.82 12.57
CA ALA A 330 13.31 25.03 12.77
C ALA A 330 13.65 26.35 13.49
N TYR A 331 12.70 27.28 13.60
CA TYR A 331 12.90 28.55 14.31
C TYR A 331 12.12 28.54 15.65
N PRO A 332 12.80 28.37 16.80
CA PRO A 332 12.21 28.73 18.08
C PRO A 332 11.95 30.25 18.05
N ALA A 333 10.76 30.66 18.50
CA ALA A 333 10.28 32.04 18.53
C ALA A 333 11.39 33.05 18.85
N ALA A 334 12.07 33.54 17.83
CA ALA A 334 13.05 34.60 17.98
C ALA A 334 12.32 35.92 17.95
N ASN A 335 12.30 36.55 19.11
CA ASN A 335 11.87 37.89 19.43
C ASN A 335 11.73 38.81 18.22
N GLU A 336 10.54 39.40 18.11
CA GLU A 336 10.21 40.59 17.34
C GLU A 336 11.29 41.67 17.49
N ARG A 337 12.21 41.75 16.52
CA ARG A 337 12.99 42.98 16.29
C ARG A 337 12.90 43.29 14.79
N HIS A 338 12.31 44.44 14.54
CA HIS A 338 12.21 45.09 13.25
C HIS A 338 13.52 45.06 12.46
N GLY A 339 13.48 44.51 11.30
CA GLY A 339 14.55 44.52 10.32
C GLY A 339 14.22 43.58 9.15
N ALA A 340 14.37 44.06 7.93
CA ALA A 340 14.10 43.49 6.63
C ALA A 340 13.93 41.96 6.62
N TRP A 341 12.82 41.47 6.07
CA TRP A 341 12.57 40.06 5.86
C TRP A 341 13.81 39.40 5.22
N PRO A 342 14.48 38.42 5.87
CA PRO A 342 15.50 37.66 5.20
C PRO A 342 14.85 37.00 3.98
N ALA A 343 15.57 37.01 2.85
CA ALA A 343 15.16 36.27 1.69
C ALA A 343 14.79 34.86 2.13
N MET A 344 13.62 34.37 1.71
CA MET A 344 13.16 33.02 2.01
C MET A 344 14.31 32.05 1.70
N PRO A 345 14.71 31.19 2.64
CA PRO A 345 15.75 30.22 2.34
C PRO A 345 15.28 29.40 1.15
N THR A 346 16.09 29.38 0.10
CA THR A 346 15.93 28.45 -1.01
C THR A 346 15.72 27.04 -0.45
N SER A 347 14.72 26.34 -0.99
CA SER A 347 14.31 25.00 -0.59
C SER A 347 15.52 24.12 -0.21
N ASN A 348 15.58 23.72 1.05
CA ASN A 348 16.63 22.81 1.54
C ASN A 348 16.21 21.34 1.40
N VAL A 349 15.22 21.04 0.57
CA VAL A 349 14.81 19.65 0.32
C VAL A 349 15.82 19.01 -0.66
N PRO A 350 16.53 17.95 -0.27
CA PRO A 350 17.46 17.27 -1.17
C PRO A 350 16.77 16.76 -2.43
N ALA A 351 17.37 16.98 -3.60
CA ALA A 351 16.82 16.57 -4.89
C ALA A 351 16.39 15.08 -4.96
N PRO A 352 17.11 14.11 -4.32
CA PRO A 352 16.63 12.74 -4.26
C PRO A 352 15.25 12.59 -3.57
N TYR A 353 14.96 13.37 -2.54
CA TYR A 353 13.65 13.35 -1.88
C TYR A 353 12.55 13.94 -2.76
N LEU A 354 12.83 15.04 -3.46
CA LEU A 354 11.92 15.59 -4.47
C LEU A 354 11.59 14.55 -5.55
N ALA A 355 12.60 13.81 -6.01
CA ALA A 355 12.40 12.73 -6.97
C ALA A 355 11.53 11.58 -6.41
N ILE A 356 11.73 11.18 -5.15
CA ILE A 356 10.88 10.18 -4.48
C ILE A 356 9.42 10.62 -4.47
N LEU A 357 9.14 11.83 -4.00
CA LEU A 357 7.80 12.39 -3.88
C LEU A 357 7.13 12.55 -5.25
N THR A 358 7.86 13.04 -6.24
CA THR A 358 7.40 13.11 -7.64
C THR A 358 6.91 11.76 -8.15
N GLN A 359 7.64 10.67 -7.89
CA GLN A 359 7.24 9.34 -8.31
C GLN A 359 5.99 8.83 -7.57
N ILE A 360 5.84 9.15 -6.28
CA ILE A 360 4.65 8.80 -5.51
C ILE A 360 3.41 9.49 -6.10
N LEU A 361 3.49 10.79 -6.40
CA LEU A 361 2.39 11.52 -7.04
C LEU A 361 2.05 10.94 -8.43
N ARG A 362 3.06 10.50 -9.20
CA ARG A 362 2.85 9.84 -10.49
C ARG A 362 2.14 8.48 -10.34
N VAL A 363 2.41 7.73 -9.30
CA VAL A 363 1.64 6.50 -9.01
C VAL A 363 0.21 6.84 -8.59
N PHE A 364 0.01 7.85 -7.76
CA PHE A 364 -1.32 8.29 -7.36
C PHE A 364 -2.16 8.80 -8.53
N GLU A 365 -1.57 9.48 -9.50
CA GLU A 365 -2.21 9.85 -10.76
C GLU A 365 -2.83 8.63 -11.46
N ARG A 366 -2.08 7.53 -11.54
CA ARG A 366 -2.51 6.28 -12.21
C ARG A 366 -3.66 5.56 -11.51
N VAL A 367 -3.78 5.72 -10.21
CA VAL A 367 -4.83 5.08 -9.40
C VAL A 367 -5.93 6.05 -8.98
N TYR A 368 -5.92 7.29 -9.49
CA TYR A 368 -6.87 8.31 -9.10
C TYR A 368 -8.34 7.93 -9.38
N PHE A 369 -8.60 7.13 -10.42
CA PHE A 369 -9.93 6.62 -10.69
C PHE A 369 -10.53 5.81 -9.52
N ILE A 370 -9.68 5.21 -8.66
CA ILE A 370 -10.13 4.50 -7.45
C ILE A 370 -10.56 5.53 -6.41
N THR A 371 -9.73 6.54 -6.14
CA THR A 371 -10.03 7.57 -5.13
C THR A 371 -11.21 8.44 -5.53
N SER A 372 -11.35 8.81 -6.80
CA SER A 372 -12.48 9.59 -7.30
C SER A 372 -13.83 8.84 -7.15
N THR A 373 -13.82 7.51 -7.28
CA THR A 373 -15.03 6.69 -7.11
C THR A 373 -15.50 6.59 -5.66
N PHE A 374 -14.56 6.53 -4.71
CA PHE A 374 -14.88 6.38 -3.28
C PHE A 374 -14.94 7.70 -2.52
N GLY A 375 -14.46 8.79 -3.12
CA GLY A 375 -14.26 10.07 -2.47
C GLY A 375 -13.01 10.10 -1.56
N LEU A 376 -12.41 11.27 -1.44
CA LEU A 376 -11.21 11.47 -0.60
C LEU A 376 -11.50 11.21 0.89
N ASP A 377 -12.71 11.48 1.36
CA ASP A 377 -13.13 11.25 2.75
C ASP A 377 -13.16 9.76 3.13
N GLY A 378 -13.29 8.87 2.13
CA GLY A 378 -13.22 7.43 2.33
C GLY A 378 -11.81 6.87 2.59
N PHE A 379 -10.76 7.69 2.40
CA PHE A 379 -9.35 7.29 2.48
C PHE A 379 -8.49 8.37 3.17
N GLU A 380 -8.70 8.56 4.47
CA GLU A 380 -7.97 9.59 5.21
C GLU A 380 -6.45 9.43 5.12
N SER A 381 -5.94 8.19 5.21
CA SER A 381 -4.50 7.94 5.06
C SER A 381 -3.96 8.35 3.67
N TYR A 382 -4.73 8.11 2.60
CA TYR A 382 -4.36 8.57 1.25
C TYR A 382 -4.29 10.11 1.21
N ARG A 383 -5.28 10.78 1.78
CA ARG A 383 -5.31 12.24 1.85
C ARG A 383 -4.10 12.80 2.61
N VAL A 384 -3.77 12.21 3.76
CA VAL A 384 -2.59 12.62 4.54
C VAL A 384 -1.30 12.46 3.71
N VAL A 385 -1.10 11.32 3.07
CA VAL A 385 0.09 11.07 2.25
C VAL A 385 0.16 12.05 1.09
N LEU A 386 -0.94 12.23 0.35
CA LEU A 386 -1.02 13.14 -0.80
C LEU A 386 -0.67 14.58 -0.41
N TYR A 387 -1.33 15.13 0.61
CA TYR A 387 -1.11 16.53 0.99
C TYR A 387 0.24 16.75 1.68
N SER A 388 0.78 15.78 2.42
CA SER A 388 2.14 15.86 2.96
C SER A 388 3.19 15.87 1.84
N ASP A 389 2.97 15.08 0.78
CA ASP A 389 3.82 15.05 -0.39
C ASP A 389 3.78 16.40 -1.12
N LEU A 390 2.59 16.92 -1.40
CA LEU A 390 2.39 18.22 -2.04
C LEU A 390 3.00 19.38 -1.22
N ASP A 391 2.90 19.34 0.11
CA ASP A 391 3.48 20.36 1.00
C ASP A 391 5.02 20.38 0.94
N VAL A 392 5.66 19.22 0.95
CA VAL A 392 7.12 19.17 0.85
C VAL A 392 7.60 19.62 -0.54
N LEU A 393 6.93 19.19 -1.61
CA LEU A 393 7.26 19.58 -2.98
C LEU A 393 7.03 21.09 -3.23
N SER A 394 6.01 21.70 -2.62
CA SER A 394 5.74 23.14 -2.75
C SER A 394 6.89 24.03 -2.33
N ARG A 395 7.85 23.51 -1.57
CA ARG A 395 9.07 24.22 -1.15
C ARG A 395 10.09 24.39 -2.27
N ASP A 396 9.85 23.75 -3.44
CA ASP A 396 10.71 23.85 -4.62
C ASP A 396 9.88 24.13 -5.88
N ALA A 397 9.79 25.40 -6.27
CA ALA A 397 9.00 25.87 -7.40
C ALA A 397 9.45 25.23 -8.74
N GLU A 398 10.73 24.87 -8.87
CA GLU A 398 11.23 24.20 -10.07
C GLU A 398 10.71 22.77 -10.14
N ALA A 399 10.74 22.02 -9.04
CA ALA A 399 10.18 20.67 -8.96
C ALA A 399 8.68 20.67 -9.25
N CYS A 400 7.91 21.62 -8.68
CA CYS A 400 6.49 21.81 -8.99
C CYS A 400 6.26 22.05 -10.48
N THR A 401 7.03 22.97 -11.09
CA THR A 401 6.93 23.31 -12.50
C THR A 401 7.25 22.12 -13.39
N GLN A 402 8.31 21.37 -13.08
CA GLN A 402 8.71 20.19 -13.83
C GLN A 402 7.65 19.07 -13.76
N LEU A 403 7.09 18.82 -12.57
CA LEU A 403 6.07 17.79 -12.41
C LEU A 403 4.78 18.15 -13.13
N VAL A 404 4.27 19.38 -12.97
CA VAL A 404 3.05 19.85 -13.67
C VAL A 404 3.25 19.78 -15.19
N SER A 405 4.43 20.20 -15.71
CA SER A 405 4.76 20.08 -17.14
C SER A 405 4.75 18.63 -17.61
N ALA A 406 5.36 17.72 -16.84
CA ALA A 406 5.43 16.30 -17.19
C ALA A 406 4.03 15.66 -17.18
N MET A 407 3.20 15.95 -16.18
CA MET A 407 1.83 15.44 -16.12
C MET A 407 0.97 15.96 -17.29
N ALA A 408 1.06 17.24 -17.59
CA ALA A 408 0.34 17.82 -18.73
C ALA A 408 0.81 17.25 -20.07
N HIS A 409 2.11 17.04 -20.25
CA HIS A 409 2.65 16.41 -21.45
C HIS A 409 2.13 14.98 -21.62
N ASP A 410 2.18 14.18 -20.57
CA ASP A 410 1.66 12.81 -20.57
C ASP A 410 0.14 12.77 -20.85
N LEU A 411 -0.60 13.75 -20.33
CA LEU A 411 -2.02 13.89 -20.61
C LEU A 411 -2.27 14.11 -22.12
N LEU A 412 -1.50 15.01 -22.74
CA LEU A 412 -1.57 15.29 -24.17
C LEU A 412 -1.14 14.10 -25.03
N GLU A 413 -0.08 13.40 -24.65
CA GLU A 413 0.38 12.19 -25.37
C GLU A 413 -0.63 11.05 -25.32
N ARG A 414 -1.22 10.78 -24.16
CA ARG A 414 -2.16 9.67 -24.00
C ARG A 414 -3.52 9.90 -24.64
N HIS A 415 -4.02 11.11 -24.58
CA HIS A 415 -5.38 11.42 -25.00
C HIS A 415 -5.47 12.18 -26.32
N GLY A 416 -4.34 12.58 -26.85
CA GLY A 416 -4.22 13.43 -28.04
C GLY A 416 -4.72 14.87 -27.76
N VAL A 417 -4.43 15.77 -28.64
CA VAL A 417 -5.15 17.05 -28.73
C VAL A 417 -6.45 16.71 -29.43
N SER A 418 -7.52 16.47 -28.69
CA SER A 418 -8.83 16.28 -29.28
C SER A 418 -9.15 17.50 -30.10
N ALA A 419 -9.24 17.35 -31.43
CA ALA A 419 -9.83 18.37 -32.26
C ALA A 419 -11.19 18.71 -31.64
N PRO A 420 -11.57 20.00 -31.54
CA PRO A 420 -12.81 20.42 -30.87
C PRO A 420 -14.07 19.72 -31.38
N ASP A 421 -14.04 19.15 -32.58
CA ASP A 421 -15.15 18.47 -33.23
C ASP A 421 -15.14 16.94 -33.11
N ALA A 422 -14.08 16.33 -32.61
CA ALA A 422 -14.03 14.88 -32.42
C ALA A 422 -14.71 14.51 -31.10
N GLN A 423 -15.82 13.76 -31.14
CA GLN A 423 -16.45 13.19 -29.95
C GLN A 423 -15.78 11.83 -29.65
N PRO A 424 -14.78 11.77 -28.72
CA PRO A 424 -14.20 10.49 -28.30
C PRO A 424 -15.25 9.62 -27.62
N ALA A 425 -15.05 8.31 -27.60
CA ALA A 425 -15.92 7.38 -26.88
C ALA A 425 -16.04 7.75 -25.39
N ALA A 426 -17.16 7.41 -24.75
CA ALA A 426 -17.46 7.84 -23.38
C ALA A 426 -16.38 7.41 -22.37
N HIS A 427 -15.82 6.19 -22.51
CA HIS A 427 -14.76 5.70 -21.65
C HIS A 427 -13.43 6.45 -21.82
N VAL A 428 -13.06 6.84 -23.05
CA VAL A 428 -11.87 7.65 -23.33
C VAL A 428 -12.01 9.03 -22.69
N ARG A 429 -13.19 9.64 -22.81
CA ARG A 429 -13.47 10.92 -22.14
C ARG A 429 -13.39 10.84 -20.63
N MET A 430 -13.87 9.74 -20.04
CA MET A 430 -13.81 9.55 -18.58
C MET A 430 -12.36 9.39 -18.11
N GLY A 431 -11.55 8.56 -18.78
CA GLY A 431 -10.12 8.40 -18.44
C GLY A 431 -9.36 9.72 -18.52
N GLN A 432 -9.57 10.48 -19.62
CA GLN A 432 -8.98 11.81 -19.78
C GLN A 432 -9.36 12.75 -18.63
N ARG A 433 -10.62 12.77 -18.24
CA ARG A 433 -11.11 13.65 -17.17
C ARG A 433 -10.50 13.32 -15.82
N MET A 434 -10.38 12.04 -15.48
CA MET A 434 -9.77 11.65 -14.22
C MET A 434 -8.33 12.14 -14.10
N HIS A 435 -7.55 12.05 -15.17
CA HIS A 435 -6.19 12.59 -15.20
C HIS A 435 -6.18 14.13 -15.15
N VAL A 436 -7.11 14.79 -15.86
CA VAL A 436 -7.28 16.25 -15.76
C VAL A 436 -7.65 16.65 -14.35
N THR A 437 -8.64 15.99 -13.74
CA THR A 437 -9.08 16.29 -12.37
C THR A 437 -7.93 16.16 -11.37
N TYR A 438 -7.12 15.10 -11.48
CA TYR A 438 -5.95 14.93 -10.63
C TYR A 438 -4.90 16.02 -10.86
N LEU A 439 -4.59 16.35 -12.12
CA LEU A 439 -3.68 17.46 -12.44
C LEU A 439 -4.18 18.78 -11.87
N LEU A 440 -5.48 19.09 -11.99
CA LEU A 440 -6.06 20.31 -11.44
C LEU A 440 -6.01 20.34 -9.90
N LEU A 441 -6.20 19.19 -9.23
CA LEU A 441 -6.05 19.07 -7.79
C LEU A 441 -4.61 19.40 -7.35
N VAL A 442 -3.60 18.89 -8.06
CA VAL A 442 -2.19 19.21 -7.79
C VAL A 442 -1.90 20.69 -8.06
N VAL A 443 -2.38 21.22 -9.19
CA VAL A 443 -2.18 22.63 -9.58
C VAL A 443 -2.81 23.57 -8.55
N GLU A 444 -4.00 23.30 -8.05
CA GLU A 444 -4.68 24.09 -7.02
C GLU A 444 -3.78 24.34 -5.82
N GLN A 445 -3.02 23.33 -5.39
CA GLN A 445 -2.13 23.45 -4.23
C GLN A 445 -0.86 24.28 -4.51
N TRP A 446 -0.46 24.40 -5.78
CA TRP A 446 0.82 25.00 -6.19
C TRP A 446 0.69 26.25 -7.05
N VAL A 447 -0.49 26.82 -7.16
CA VAL A 447 -0.76 28.01 -8.00
C VAL A 447 0.24 29.16 -7.72
N SER A 448 0.61 29.37 -6.47
CA SER A 448 1.58 30.41 -6.06
C SER A 448 3.02 30.10 -6.48
N GLU A 449 3.35 28.83 -6.70
CA GLU A 449 4.70 28.36 -7.01
C GLU A 449 4.94 28.24 -8.53
N LEU A 450 3.84 28.28 -9.33
CA LEU A 450 3.93 28.11 -10.76
C LEU A 450 4.18 29.45 -11.47
N PRO A 451 5.04 29.48 -12.52
CA PRO A 451 5.28 30.69 -13.29
C PRO A 451 4.05 31.15 -14.06
N ASP A 452 3.83 32.46 -14.16
CA ASP A 452 2.72 33.08 -14.90
C ASP A 452 2.59 32.57 -16.34
N THR A 453 3.71 32.30 -16.98
CA THR A 453 3.74 31.74 -18.36
C THR A 453 3.05 30.38 -18.42
N MET A 454 3.30 29.50 -17.46
CA MET A 454 2.66 28.18 -17.37
C MET A 454 1.16 28.33 -17.06
N ILE A 455 0.81 29.19 -16.12
CA ILE A 455 -0.58 29.45 -15.77
C ILE A 455 -1.37 29.89 -17.02
N ASN A 456 -0.84 30.87 -17.76
CA ASN A 456 -1.54 31.43 -18.93
C ASN A 456 -1.56 30.51 -20.14
N GLN A 457 -0.47 29.80 -20.41
CA GLN A 457 -0.31 29.01 -21.64
C GLN A 457 -0.78 27.55 -21.53
N LEU A 458 -0.80 27.01 -20.29
CA LEU A 458 -1.14 25.61 -20.06
C LEU A 458 -2.37 25.45 -19.15
N ILE A 459 -2.37 26.05 -17.95
CA ILE A 459 -3.35 25.76 -16.91
C ILE A 459 -4.71 26.40 -17.24
N LEU A 460 -4.76 27.67 -17.56
CA LEU A 460 -6.03 28.33 -17.89
C LEU A 460 -6.69 27.75 -19.15
N PRO A 461 -5.97 27.47 -20.26
CA PRO A 461 -6.54 26.76 -21.41
C PRO A 461 -7.09 25.37 -21.03
N LEU A 462 -6.41 24.65 -20.12
CA LEU A 462 -6.87 23.34 -19.63
C LEU A 462 -8.15 23.45 -18.77
N CYS A 463 -8.29 24.49 -17.92
CA CYS A 463 -9.47 24.69 -17.08
C CYS A 463 -10.72 25.08 -17.87
N ARG A 464 -10.56 25.94 -18.87
CA ARG A 464 -11.69 26.60 -19.59
C ARG A 464 -12.80 25.65 -20.05
N PRO A 465 -12.54 24.49 -20.69
CA PRO A 465 -13.59 23.58 -21.14
C PRO A 465 -14.44 23.01 -20.00
N TYR A 466 -13.85 22.91 -18.79
CA TYR A 466 -14.48 22.27 -17.63
C TYR A 466 -15.23 23.25 -16.74
N LEU A 467 -15.00 24.55 -16.85
CA LEU A 467 -15.69 25.58 -16.05
C LEU A 467 -17.20 25.69 -16.36
N GLN A 468 -17.66 25.13 -17.48
CA GLN A 468 -19.07 25.12 -17.88
C GLN A 468 -19.65 23.69 -17.97
N ASP A 469 -18.81 22.67 -17.79
CA ASP A 469 -19.24 21.27 -17.96
C ASP A 469 -19.70 20.65 -16.64
N THR A 470 -20.93 20.97 -16.24
CA THR A 470 -21.56 20.46 -15.02
C THR A 470 -21.88 18.95 -15.05
N ARG A 471 -21.71 18.27 -16.18
CA ARG A 471 -21.94 16.81 -16.31
C ARG A 471 -20.96 15.98 -15.46
N PHE A 472 -19.82 16.57 -15.11
CA PHE A 472 -18.76 15.92 -14.36
C PHE A 472 -18.32 16.82 -13.23
N GLN A 473 -19.05 16.68 -12.14
CA GLN A 473 -18.96 17.54 -10.97
C GLN A 473 -17.51 17.65 -10.43
N ASP A 474 -16.79 16.54 -10.31
CA ASP A 474 -15.42 16.55 -9.76
C ASP A 474 -14.47 17.41 -10.61
N THR A 475 -14.52 17.27 -11.94
CA THR A 475 -13.65 18.06 -12.83
C THR A 475 -14.08 19.53 -12.88
N PHE A 476 -15.38 19.77 -12.87
CA PHE A 476 -15.97 21.11 -12.80
C PHE A 476 -15.51 21.82 -11.52
N GLU A 477 -15.68 21.21 -10.35
CA GLU A 477 -15.26 21.75 -9.06
C GLU A 477 -13.75 22.00 -9.01
N SER A 478 -12.94 21.05 -9.47
CA SER A 478 -11.48 21.22 -9.51
C SER A 478 -11.02 22.37 -10.41
N ALA A 479 -11.69 22.57 -11.57
CA ALA A 479 -11.38 23.70 -12.44
C ALA A 479 -11.73 25.04 -11.79
N HIS A 480 -12.86 25.12 -11.08
CA HIS A 480 -13.24 26.30 -10.32
C HIS A 480 -12.31 26.56 -9.14
N SER A 481 -11.88 25.50 -8.40
CA SER A 481 -10.93 25.61 -7.31
C SER A 481 -9.59 26.20 -7.76
N VAL A 482 -9.08 25.79 -8.91
CA VAL A 482 -7.85 26.39 -9.50
C VAL A 482 -8.06 27.88 -9.77
N VAL A 483 -9.17 28.27 -10.38
CA VAL A 483 -9.46 29.69 -10.66
C VAL A 483 -9.57 30.48 -9.38
N LEU A 484 -10.25 29.95 -8.35
CA LEU A 484 -10.37 30.62 -7.04
C LEU A 484 -8.99 30.72 -6.34
N ALA A 485 -8.15 29.71 -6.46
CA ALA A 485 -6.79 29.76 -5.92
C ALA A 485 -5.94 30.85 -6.60
N LEU A 486 -6.09 31.04 -7.94
CA LEU A 486 -5.46 32.16 -8.66
C LEU A 486 -5.90 33.53 -8.14
N TYR A 487 -7.19 33.71 -7.82
CA TYR A 487 -7.68 34.95 -7.18
C TYR A 487 -7.12 35.12 -5.77
N THR A 488 -7.04 34.04 -5.01
CA THR A 488 -6.55 34.07 -3.62
C THR A 488 -5.09 34.46 -3.54
N CYS A 489 -4.23 33.93 -4.45
CA CYS A 489 -2.80 34.29 -4.49
C CYS A 489 -2.53 35.62 -5.22
N GLY A 490 -3.54 36.23 -5.83
CA GLY A 490 -3.40 37.52 -6.54
C GLY A 490 -2.59 37.40 -7.84
N ALA A 491 -2.68 36.28 -8.56
CA ALA A 491 -1.97 36.03 -9.80
C ALA A 491 -2.24 37.12 -10.85
N ALA A 492 -1.23 37.51 -11.63
CA ALA A 492 -1.32 38.60 -12.59
C ALA A 492 -2.42 38.43 -13.64
N CYS A 493 -2.72 37.17 -14.00
CA CYS A 493 -3.77 36.81 -14.97
C CYS A 493 -5.20 37.10 -14.50
N THR A 494 -5.43 37.29 -13.19
CA THR A 494 -6.79 37.46 -12.63
C THR A 494 -7.52 38.68 -13.17
N ARG A 495 -6.77 39.77 -13.46
CA ARG A 495 -7.38 40.98 -14.05
C ARG A 495 -8.01 40.69 -15.41
N GLU A 496 -7.36 39.90 -16.26
CA GLU A 496 -7.83 39.55 -17.59
C GLU A 496 -8.89 38.44 -17.54
N LEU A 497 -8.78 37.55 -16.56
CA LEU A 497 -9.70 36.44 -16.34
C LEU A 497 -11.06 36.90 -15.80
N THR A 498 -11.10 37.97 -14.99
CA THR A 498 -12.31 38.43 -14.29
C THR A 498 -13.52 38.66 -15.19
N PRO A 499 -13.44 39.37 -16.33
CA PRO A 499 -14.60 39.58 -17.17
C PRO A 499 -15.19 38.27 -17.70
N PHE A 500 -14.35 37.36 -18.17
CA PHE A 500 -14.75 36.04 -18.62
C PHE A 500 -15.39 35.20 -17.50
N TYR A 501 -14.77 35.19 -16.32
CA TYR A 501 -15.23 34.34 -15.22
C TYR A 501 -16.57 34.85 -14.63
N VAL A 502 -16.75 36.17 -14.52
CA VAL A 502 -18.01 36.78 -14.09
C VAL A 502 -19.12 36.53 -15.10
N ASP A 503 -18.87 36.73 -16.39
CA ASP A 503 -19.84 36.46 -17.45
C ASP A 503 -20.29 34.99 -17.42
N MET A 504 -19.35 34.07 -17.27
CA MET A 504 -19.65 32.66 -17.19
C MET A 504 -20.52 32.33 -15.96
N LEU A 505 -20.21 32.87 -14.75
CA LEU A 505 -20.99 32.63 -13.54
C LEU A 505 -22.41 33.21 -13.59
N LEU A 506 -22.65 34.25 -14.40
CA LEU A 506 -23.96 34.86 -14.55
C LEU A 506 -24.84 34.08 -15.53
N HIS A 507 -24.24 33.24 -16.39
CA HIS A 507 -24.94 32.51 -17.46
C HIS A 507 -24.95 30.99 -17.24
N THR A 508 -24.35 30.49 -16.17
CA THR A 508 -24.44 29.09 -15.74
C THR A 508 -25.56 28.93 -14.73
#